data_279d24eb537240079c48c1860f0efff3
#
_entry.id   279d24eb537240079c48c1860f0efff3
#
_cell.length_a   1.000
_cell.length_b   1.000
_cell.length_c   1.000
_cell.angle_alpha   90.00
_cell.angle_beta   90.00
_cell.angle_gamma   90.00
#
_symmetry.space_group_name_H-M   'P 1'
#
loop_
_entity.id
_entity.type
_entity.pdbx_description
1 polymer ?
#
loop_
_entity_poly.entity_id
_entity_poly.type
_entity_poly.pdbx_seq_one_letter_code
_entity_poly.pdbx_strand_id
1 'polypeptide(L)'
;MLQSLQNTGIQARLTLNTYDKYNASVSKLDSSWKESLNKIDETLFSNLSIGISEHFIPTPYNQKNFKNMIFDYRSCFINNLSIGDPAIPYKTIASGGTIPCAMAMVYEYFILVNKKDKIFQTREELLLHISTTLVLNGYRTQYAGTSWISLDKILELVYGIPTKIQASIFNMCHSVASCNPVIALVPTSWLHGNPLLLSNEAILVWAIKNGEAIISTTTSDTLERVKVSTLFKNIKRSWACQIQ
;
A
#
# COMPACT_ATOMS: atom_id res chain seq x y z
N MET A 1 -26.80 -20.34 20.53
CA MET A 1 -25.52 -20.03 21.18
C MET A 1 -24.38 -21.00 20.81
N LEU A 2 -24.59 -22.33 20.83
CA LEU A 2 -23.57 -23.35 20.46
C LEU A 2 -23.17 -23.32 18.97
N GLN A 3 -24.10 -23.03 18.03
CA GLN A 3 -23.79 -22.92 16.60
C GLN A 3 -22.91 -21.70 16.25
N SER A 4 -22.96 -20.60 17.01
CA SER A 4 -22.11 -19.44 16.78
C SER A 4 -20.65 -19.69 17.18
N LEU A 5 -20.41 -20.51 18.20
CA LEU A 5 -19.06 -20.89 18.66
C LEU A 5 -18.37 -21.88 17.71
N GLN A 6 -19.14 -22.75 17.05
CA GLN A 6 -18.59 -23.64 16.02
C GLN A 6 -18.17 -22.89 14.76
N ASN A 7 -18.94 -21.88 14.35
CA ASN A 7 -18.59 -21.06 13.18
C ASN A 7 -17.33 -20.20 13.40
N THR A 8 -17.12 -19.69 14.62
CA THR A 8 -15.89 -18.94 14.95
C THR A 8 -14.65 -19.83 14.94
N GLY A 9 -14.77 -21.09 15.40
CA GLY A 9 -13.67 -22.05 15.36
C GLY A 9 -13.26 -22.46 13.94
N ILE A 10 -14.23 -22.61 13.03
CA ILE A 10 -13.99 -22.95 11.62
C ILE A 10 -13.38 -21.75 10.88
N GLN A 11 -13.86 -20.53 11.10
CA GLN A 11 -13.28 -19.32 10.53
C GLN A 11 -11.85 -19.07 11.01
N ALA A 12 -11.57 -19.28 12.31
CA ALA A 12 -10.22 -19.16 12.85
C ALA A 12 -9.24 -20.18 12.23
N ARG A 13 -9.67 -21.44 12.01
CA ARG A 13 -8.86 -22.47 11.35
C ARG A 13 -8.64 -22.18 9.86
N LEU A 14 -9.65 -21.69 9.15
CA LEU A 14 -9.51 -21.27 7.75
C LEU A 14 -8.55 -20.10 7.60
N THR A 15 -8.59 -19.14 8.54
CA THR A 15 -7.69 -17.98 8.55
C THR A 15 -6.24 -18.41 8.80
N LEU A 16 -5.98 -19.34 9.73
CA LEU A 16 -4.65 -19.88 10.02
C LEU A 16 -4.08 -20.64 8.80
N ASN A 17 -4.83 -21.54 8.19
CA ASN A 17 -4.39 -22.27 7.00
C ASN A 17 -4.12 -21.36 5.80
N THR A 18 -4.88 -20.27 5.66
CA THR A 18 -4.68 -19.27 4.62
C THR A 18 -3.41 -18.48 4.91
N TYR A 19 -3.12 -18.16 6.17
CA TYR A 19 -1.93 -17.45 6.61
C TYR A 19 -0.64 -18.27 6.38
N ASP A 20 -0.65 -19.55 6.68
CA ASP A 20 0.51 -20.43 6.48
C ASP A 20 0.82 -20.64 4.99
N LYS A 21 -0.17 -20.86 4.15
CA LYS A 21 -0.01 -20.94 2.69
C LYS A 21 0.50 -19.62 2.11
N TYR A 22 0.03 -18.51 2.65
CA TYR A 22 0.46 -17.17 2.26
C TYR A 22 1.92 -16.92 2.64
N ASN A 23 2.34 -17.24 3.86
CA ASN A 23 3.72 -17.10 4.31
C ASN A 23 4.70 -17.96 3.49
N ALA A 24 4.32 -19.17 3.11
CA ALA A 24 5.13 -20.03 2.24
C ALA A 24 5.28 -19.44 0.83
N SER A 25 4.24 -18.82 0.29
CA SER A 25 4.29 -18.14 -1.01
C SER A 25 5.17 -16.88 -0.93
N VAL A 26 5.08 -16.15 0.15
CA VAL A 26 5.85 -14.94 0.44
C VAL A 26 7.36 -15.21 0.52
N SER A 27 7.77 -16.29 1.18
CA SER A 27 9.21 -16.63 1.28
C SER A 27 9.84 -16.94 -0.09
N LYS A 28 9.08 -17.54 -1.01
CA LYS A 28 9.50 -17.75 -2.41
C LYS A 28 9.64 -16.43 -3.18
N LEU A 29 8.71 -15.50 -2.95
CA LEU A 29 8.76 -14.16 -3.57
C LEU A 29 9.97 -13.37 -3.08
N ASP A 30 10.27 -13.42 -1.77
CA ASP A 30 11.45 -12.75 -1.20
C ASP A 30 12.77 -13.30 -1.76
N SER A 31 12.85 -14.62 -2.01
CA SER A 31 14.02 -15.24 -2.64
C SER A 31 14.20 -14.78 -4.09
N SER A 32 13.11 -14.75 -4.86
CA SER A 32 13.11 -14.30 -6.25
C SER A 32 13.46 -12.80 -6.37
N TRP A 33 12.99 -11.98 -5.44
CA TRP A 33 13.35 -10.56 -5.39
C TRP A 33 14.83 -10.37 -5.13
N LYS A 34 15.41 -11.08 -4.13
CA LYS A 34 16.84 -11.04 -3.83
C LYS A 34 17.70 -11.50 -5.00
N GLU A 35 17.28 -12.55 -5.70
CA GLU A 35 17.97 -13.03 -6.89
C GLU A 35 17.97 -11.98 -8.00
N SER A 36 16.83 -11.29 -8.22
CA SER A 36 16.74 -10.22 -9.21
C SER A 36 17.59 -9.00 -8.84
N LEU A 37 17.71 -8.68 -7.53
CA LEU A 37 18.61 -7.62 -7.04
C LEU A 37 20.07 -7.87 -7.41
N ASN A 38 20.54 -9.10 -7.31
CA ASN A 38 21.92 -9.46 -7.63
C ASN A 38 22.24 -9.35 -9.13
N LYS A 39 21.23 -9.29 -9.98
CA LYS A 39 21.37 -9.16 -11.45
C LYS A 39 21.23 -7.72 -11.94
N ILE A 40 21.06 -6.74 -11.03
CA ILE A 40 20.93 -5.34 -11.42
C ILE A 40 22.30 -4.77 -11.80
N ASP A 41 22.36 -4.29 -13.03
CA ASP A 41 23.37 -3.34 -13.48
C ASP A 41 22.71 -1.95 -13.53
N GLU A 42 23.31 -0.97 -12.84
CA GLU A 42 22.80 0.41 -12.79
C GLU A 42 22.73 1.04 -14.17
N THR A 43 23.58 0.60 -15.09
CA THR A 43 23.57 1.10 -16.49
C THR A 43 22.29 0.76 -17.24
N LEU A 44 21.59 -0.32 -16.86
CA LEU A 44 20.32 -0.72 -17.48
C LEU A 44 19.23 0.35 -17.32
N PHE A 45 19.29 1.17 -16.27
CA PHE A 45 18.27 2.16 -15.96
C PHE A 45 18.63 3.57 -16.41
N SER A 46 19.90 3.83 -16.76
CA SER A 46 20.38 5.18 -17.10
C SER A 46 19.69 5.80 -18.32
N ASN A 47 19.26 4.98 -19.26
CA ASN A 47 18.58 5.41 -20.50
C ASN A 47 17.10 4.99 -20.52
N LEU A 48 16.58 4.44 -19.44
CA LEU A 48 15.21 3.96 -19.37
C LEU A 48 14.24 5.11 -19.13
N SER A 49 13.18 5.19 -19.94
CA SER A 49 12.08 6.13 -19.76
C SER A 49 10.77 5.37 -19.90
N ILE A 50 10.21 4.90 -18.81
CA ILE A 50 8.98 4.10 -18.77
C ILE A 50 8.03 4.64 -17.69
N GLY A 51 6.74 4.37 -17.87
CA GLY A 51 5.70 4.62 -16.89
C GLY A 51 4.83 5.83 -17.19
N ILE A 52 4.14 6.30 -16.18
CA ILE A 52 3.09 7.31 -16.26
C ILE A 52 3.71 8.69 -16.39
N SER A 53 3.17 9.50 -17.30
CA SER A 53 3.58 10.90 -17.41
C SER A 53 3.14 11.70 -16.18
N GLU A 54 4.01 12.57 -15.67
CA GLU A 54 3.83 13.26 -14.39
C GLU A 54 2.52 14.06 -14.29
N HIS A 55 2.03 14.60 -15.40
CA HIS A 55 0.76 15.35 -15.41
C HIS A 55 -0.49 14.47 -15.23
N PHE A 56 -0.38 13.16 -15.36
CA PHE A 56 -1.45 12.20 -15.05
C PHE A 56 -1.35 11.61 -13.65
N ILE A 57 -0.26 11.89 -12.93
CA ILE A 57 -0.09 11.40 -11.56
C ILE A 57 -0.94 12.26 -10.62
N PRO A 58 -1.81 11.64 -9.80
CA PRO A 58 -2.55 12.38 -8.79
C PRO A 58 -1.60 13.11 -7.82
N THR A 59 -2.03 14.27 -7.33
CA THR A 59 -1.30 14.96 -6.26
C THR A 59 -1.11 14.00 -5.07
N PRO A 60 0.07 13.90 -4.48
CA PRO A 60 0.29 13.00 -3.35
C PRO A 60 -0.63 13.28 -2.16
N TYR A 61 -1.00 12.21 -1.45
CA TYR A 61 -1.76 12.28 -0.21
C TYR A 61 -0.80 12.32 0.97
N ASN A 62 -0.46 13.51 1.40
CA ASN A 62 0.32 13.65 2.63
C ASN A 62 -0.58 13.35 3.84
N GLN A 63 -0.32 12.23 4.52
CA GLN A 63 -1.12 11.79 5.67
C GLN A 63 -1.18 12.84 6.79
N LYS A 64 -0.17 13.71 6.94
CA LYS A 64 -0.14 14.75 7.96
C LYS A 64 -1.23 15.82 7.76
N ASN A 65 -1.72 15.99 6.53
CA ASN A 65 -2.82 16.91 6.23
C ASN A 65 -4.16 16.41 6.77
N PHE A 66 -4.25 15.12 7.10
CA PHE A 66 -5.46 14.44 7.59
C PHE A 66 -5.37 14.11 9.10
N LYS A 67 -4.67 14.95 9.88
CA LYS A 67 -4.42 14.74 11.32
C LYS A 67 -5.68 14.62 12.18
N ASN A 68 -6.78 15.22 11.75
CA ASN A 68 -8.07 15.18 12.43
C ASN A 68 -8.93 13.96 12.05
N MET A 69 -8.55 13.21 11.01
CA MET A 69 -9.26 12.00 10.61
C MET A 69 -8.81 10.83 11.46
N ILE A 70 -9.77 10.25 12.17
CA ILE A 70 -9.55 9.08 13.03
C ILE A 70 -10.10 7.82 12.36
N PHE A 71 -9.46 6.69 12.64
CA PHE A 71 -10.02 5.39 12.31
C PHE A 71 -11.12 5.02 13.30
N ASP A 72 -12.32 4.73 12.79
CA ASP A 72 -13.43 4.33 13.66
C ASP A 72 -13.40 2.83 13.93
N TYR A 73 -12.85 2.45 15.07
CA TYR A 73 -12.80 1.07 15.55
C TYR A 73 -14.03 0.63 16.33
N ARG A 74 -15.02 1.51 16.56
CA ARG A 74 -16.23 1.20 17.34
C ARG A 74 -17.13 0.17 16.67
N SER A 75 -17.13 0.15 15.36
CA SER A 75 -17.87 -0.81 14.54
C SER A 75 -17.24 -2.22 14.50
N CYS A 76 -16.03 -2.38 15.02
CA CYS A 76 -15.40 -3.69 15.19
C CYS A 76 -15.86 -4.28 16.52
N PHE A 77 -16.58 -5.38 16.47
CA PHE A 77 -17.12 -6.12 17.64
C PHE A 77 -16.08 -6.56 18.68
N ILE A 78 -14.84 -6.19 18.55
CA ILE A 78 -13.73 -6.75 19.32
C ILE A 78 -13.35 -5.87 20.53
N ASN A 79 -13.81 -4.63 20.66
CA ASN A 79 -13.29 -3.80 21.76
C ASN A 79 -14.28 -2.79 22.37
N ASN A 80 -14.53 -2.98 23.66
CA ASN A 80 -15.03 -1.96 24.59
C ASN A 80 -14.00 -0.85 24.89
N LEU A 81 -12.98 -0.66 24.08
CA LEU A 81 -11.96 0.36 24.30
C LEU A 81 -12.45 1.70 23.75
N SER A 82 -12.48 2.70 24.64
CA SER A 82 -12.91 4.05 24.30
C SER A 82 -11.97 4.66 23.25
N ILE A 83 -12.54 5.35 22.26
CA ILE A 83 -11.81 6.09 21.23
C ILE A 83 -10.82 7.12 21.80
N GLY A 84 -10.97 7.46 23.08
CA GLY A 84 -10.13 8.39 23.80
C GLY A 84 -8.85 7.81 24.39
N ASP A 85 -8.59 6.50 24.26
CA ASP A 85 -7.41 5.89 24.85
C ASP A 85 -6.12 6.42 24.19
N PRO A 86 -5.26 7.14 24.92
CA PRO A 86 -4.00 7.66 24.39
C PRO A 86 -3.01 6.54 24.03
N ALA A 87 -3.23 5.31 24.49
CA ALA A 87 -2.38 4.15 24.21
C ALA A 87 -2.58 3.57 22.80
N ILE A 88 -3.53 4.06 21.99
CA ILE A 88 -3.73 3.56 20.61
C ILE A 88 -2.74 4.23 19.65
N PRO A 89 -1.68 3.53 19.19
CA PRO A 89 -0.59 4.15 18.44
C PRO A 89 -1.01 4.58 17.01
N TYR A 90 -1.99 3.91 16.39
CA TYR A 90 -2.40 4.18 15.00
C TYR A 90 -3.84 4.71 14.93
N LYS A 91 -4.13 5.71 15.76
CA LYS A 91 -5.47 6.26 15.90
C LYS A 91 -5.92 7.12 14.73
N THR A 92 -5.01 7.87 14.11
CA THR A 92 -5.32 8.83 13.06
C THR A 92 -4.67 8.46 11.72
N ILE A 93 -5.19 9.02 10.64
CA ILE A 93 -4.54 8.93 9.31
C ILE A 93 -3.10 9.45 9.40
N ALA A 94 -2.86 10.55 10.11
CA ALA A 94 -1.52 11.11 10.26
C ALA A 94 -0.52 10.17 10.95
N SER A 95 -0.99 9.30 11.84
CA SER A 95 -0.11 8.37 12.58
C SER A 95 0.06 7.00 11.92
N GLY A 96 -0.80 6.62 10.98
CA GLY A 96 -0.74 5.28 10.41
C GLY A 96 -1.52 5.11 9.10
N GLY A 97 -1.67 6.18 8.33
CA GLY A 97 -2.46 6.22 7.11
C GLY A 97 -1.72 5.92 5.81
N THR A 98 -0.49 5.37 5.85
CA THR A 98 0.32 5.21 4.62
C THR A 98 -0.37 4.31 3.58
N ILE A 99 -0.91 3.17 3.99
CA ILE A 99 -1.63 2.27 3.08
C ILE A 99 -2.95 2.90 2.58
N PRO A 100 -3.84 3.44 3.43
CA PRO A 100 -5.02 4.16 2.95
C PRO A 100 -4.71 5.28 1.96
N CYS A 101 -3.69 6.10 2.22
CA CYS A 101 -3.27 7.17 1.32
C CYS A 101 -2.76 6.64 -0.02
N ALA A 102 -1.95 5.57 -0.01
CA ALA A 102 -1.49 4.91 -1.23
C ALA A 102 -2.66 4.35 -2.05
N MET A 103 -3.63 3.69 -1.40
CA MET A 103 -4.84 3.19 -2.06
C MET A 103 -5.69 4.32 -2.67
N ALA A 104 -5.80 5.45 -1.97
CA ALA A 104 -6.53 6.62 -2.47
C ALA A 104 -5.89 7.18 -3.74
N MET A 105 -4.57 7.31 -3.80
CA MET A 105 -3.85 7.76 -5.00
C MET A 105 -4.06 6.80 -6.18
N VAL A 106 -4.02 5.48 -5.94
CA VAL A 106 -4.30 4.48 -6.99
C VAL A 106 -5.72 4.63 -7.51
N TYR A 107 -6.70 4.81 -6.61
CA TYR A 107 -8.08 4.98 -7.00
C TYR A 107 -8.31 6.27 -7.82
N GLU A 108 -7.75 7.40 -7.40
CA GLU A 108 -7.83 8.65 -8.19
C GLU A 108 -7.25 8.48 -9.59
N TYR A 109 -6.09 7.80 -9.70
CA TYR A 109 -5.49 7.50 -11.00
C TYR A 109 -6.40 6.59 -11.86
N PHE A 110 -6.96 5.55 -11.26
CA PHE A 110 -7.91 4.65 -11.93
C PHE A 110 -9.14 5.39 -12.48
N ILE A 111 -9.72 6.29 -11.71
CA ILE A 111 -10.85 7.12 -12.16
C ILE A 111 -10.43 8.03 -13.31
N LEU A 112 -9.27 8.67 -13.20
CA LEU A 112 -8.74 9.59 -14.21
C LEU A 112 -8.51 8.87 -15.56
N VAL A 113 -7.83 7.74 -15.55
CA VAL A 113 -7.47 6.99 -16.78
C VAL A 113 -8.70 6.38 -17.44
N ASN A 114 -9.60 5.82 -16.65
CA ASN A 114 -10.82 5.17 -17.17
C ASN A 114 -11.97 6.16 -17.42
N LYS A 115 -11.74 7.46 -17.25
CA LYS A 115 -12.76 8.53 -17.42
C LYS A 115 -14.06 8.22 -16.70
N LYS A 116 -13.94 7.64 -15.50
CA LYS A 116 -15.12 7.31 -14.66
C LYS A 116 -15.55 8.54 -13.86
N ASP A 117 -16.83 8.58 -13.54
CA ASP A 117 -17.36 9.61 -12.65
C ASP A 117 -16.77 9.47 -11.25
N LYS A 118 -16.48 10.60 -10.62
CA LYS A 118 -16.02 10.63 -9.22
C LYS A 118 -17.18 10.28 -8.30
N ILE A 119 -17.07 9.18 -7.58
CA ILE A 119 -18.04 8.78 -6.54
C ILE A 119 -17.85 9.64 -5.29
N PHE A 120 -16.59 9.96 -4.95
CA PHE A 120 -16.24 10.77 -3.79
C PHE A 120 -15.91 12.20 -4.23
N GLN A 121 -16.53 13.19 -3.58
CA GLN A 121 -16.38 14.60 -3.95
C GLN A 121 -15.08 15.20 -3.38
N THR A 122 -14.65 14.71 -2.21
CA THR A 122 -13.45 15.19 -1.53
C THR A 122 -12.46 14.05 -1.25
N ARG A 123 -11.22 14.40 -0.98
CA ARG A 123 -10.17 13.45 -0.59
C ARG A 123 -10.44 12.84 0.78
N GLU A 124 -11.03 13.63 1.67
CA GLU A 124 -11.45 13.21 2.99
C GLU A 124 -12.53 12.14 2.92
N GLU A 125 -13.54 12.30 2.06
CA GLU A 125 -14.57 11.28 1.84
C GLU A 125 -13.98 9.97 1.32
N LEU A 126 -13.08 10.02 0.35
CA LEU A 126 -12.40 8.83 -0.18
C LEU A 126 -11.57 8.14 0.91
N LEU A 127 -10.75 8.91 1.66
CA LEU A 127 -9.94 8.35 2.75
C LEU A 127 -10.81 7.77 3.86
N LEU A 128 -11.91 8.42 4.22
CA LEU A 128 -12.85 7.93 5.21
C LEU A 128 -13.44 6.59 4.76
N HIS A 129 -13.89 6.51 3.51
CA HIS A 129 -14.44 5.28 2.94
C HIS A 129 -13.42 4.14 2.95
N ILE A 130 -12.19 4.38 2.47
CA ILE A 130 -11.11 3.38 2.48
C ILE A 130 -10.81 2.94 3.92
N SER A 131 -10.65 3.90 4.83
CA SER A 131 -10.31 3.63 6.23
C SER A 131 -11.38 2.81 6.94
N THR A 132 -12.66 3.15 6.74
CA THR A 132 -13.80 2.41 7.27
C THR A 132 -13.84 0.99 6.71
N THR A 133 -13.65 0.84 5.39
CA THR A 133 -13.61 -0.47 4.74
C THR A 133 -12.51 -1.36 5.28
N LEU A 134 -11.31 -0.82 5.51
CA LEU A 134 -10.19 -1.55 6.10
C LEU A 134 -10.47 -2.03 7.52
N VAL A 135 -11.12 -1.19 8.34
CA VAL A 135 -11.49 -1.54 9.72
C VAL A 135 -12.59 -2.59 9.73
N LEU A 136 -13.67 -2.39 8.97
CA LEU A 136 -14.83 -3.30 8.93
C LEU A 136 -14.47 -4.70 8.43
N ASN A 137 -13.53 -4.80 7.51
CA ASN A 137 -13.06 -6.09 6.97
C ASN A 137 -11.90 -6.71 7.77
N GLY A 138 -11.52 -6.13 8.91
CA GLY A 138 -10.48 -6.67 9.79
C GLY A 138 -9.05 -6.53 9.26
N TYR A 139 -8.83 -5.76 8.19
CA TYR A 139 -7.50 -5.52 7.64
C TYR A 139 -6.73 -4.42 8.38
N ARG A 140 -7.40 -3.72 9.28
CA ARG A 140 -6.77 -2.74 10.13
C ARG A 140 -7.16 -2.95 11.59
N THR A 141 -6.14 -2.94 12.44
CA THR A 141 -6.32 -2.98 13.89
C THR A 141 -5.70 -1.75 14.55
N GLN A 142 -6.19 -1.43 15.73
CA GLN A 142 -5.72 -0.26 16.48
C GLN A 142 -4.26 -0.35 16.95
N TYR A 143 -3.71 -1.57 17.07
CA TYR A 143 -2.35 -1.80 17.57
C TYR A 143 -1.34 -2.12 16.46
N ALA A 144 -1.76 -2.82 15.41
CA ALA A 144 -0.87 -3.26 14.34
C ALA A 144 -0.94 -2.39 13.07
N GLY A 145 -1.85 -1.40 13.03
CA GLY A 145 -2.07 -0.60 11.83
C GLY A 145 -2.76 -1.38 10.72
N THR A 146 -2.50 -1.03 9.48
CA THR A 146 -3.11 -1.67 8.31
C THR A 146 -2.28 -2.85 7.83
N SER A 147 -2.91 -4.01 7.72
CA SER A 147 -2.28 -5.18 7.10
C SER A 147 -2.06 -4.93 5.60
N TRP A 148 -0.86 -5.22 5.13
CA TRP A 148 -0.51 -5.11 3.71
C TRP A 148 -1.27 -6.12 2.82
N ILE A 149 -1.83 -7.21 3.39
CA ILE A 149 -2.72 -8.14 2.68
C ILE A 149 -3.97 -7.42 2.15
N SER A 150 -4.36 -6.31 2.76
CA SER A 150 -5.47 -5.48 2.30
C SER A 150 -5.29 -4.96 0.87
N LEU A 151 -4.04 -4.76 0.43
CA LEU A 151 -3.74 -4.26 -0.91
C LEU A 151 -4.27 -5.19 -2.00
N ASP A 152 -4.14 -6.52 -1.79
CA ASP A 152 -4.65 -7.51 -2.74
C ASP A 152 -6.18 -7.64 -2.70
N LYS A 153 -6.80 -7.35 -1.57
CA LYS A 153 -8.22 -7.66 -1.36
C LYS A 153 -9.12 -6.46 -1.54
N ILE A 154 -8.77 -5.34 -0.93
CA ILE A 154 -9.64 -4.17 -0.91
C ILE A 154 -9.63 -3.44 -2.26
N LEU A 155 -8.46 -3.29 -2.90
CA LEU A 155 -8.39 -2.65 -4.22
C LEU A 155 -9.19 -3.43 -5.26
N GLU A 156 -9.09 -4.76 -5.27
CA GLU A 156 -9.81 -5.59 -6.22
C GLU A 156 -11.31 -5.69 -5.89
N LEU A 157 -11.66 -6.09 -4.66
CA LEU A 157 -13.05 -6.41 -4.31
C LEU A 157 -13.93 -5.17 -4.16
N VAL A 158 -13.37 -4.06 -3.68
CA VAL A 158 -14.17 -2.85 -3.40
C VAL A 158 -14.09 -1.83 -4.53
N TYR A 159 -12.91 -1.70 -5.14
CA TYR A 159 -12.68 -0.67 -6.16
C TYR A 159 -12.55 -1.22 -7.58
N GLY A 160 -12.58 -2.54 -7.75
CA GLY A 160 -12.43 -3.18 -9.05
C GLY A 160 -11.07 -2.96 -9.70
N ILE A 161 -10.03 -2.79 -8.88
CA ILE A 161 -8.64 -2.60 -9.32
C ILE A 161 -7.84 -3.85 -8.98
N PRO A 162 -7.66 -4.79 -9.92
CA PRO A 162 -6.88 -5.99 -9.67
C PRO A 162 -5.44 -5.64 -9.29
N THR A 163 -4.89 -6.38 -8.35
CA THR A 163 -3.51 -6.22 -7.92
C THR A 163 -2.71 -7.50 -8.07
N LYS A 164 -1.42 -7.36 -8.35
CA LYS A 164 -0.51 -8.49 -8.48
C LYS A 164 0.78 -8.24 -7.74
N ILE A 165 1.10 -9.10 -6.78
CA ILE A 165 2.39 -9.08 -6.07
C ILE A 165 3.52 -9.27 -7.10
N GLN A 166 4.56 -8.45 -6.97
CA GLN A 166 5.72 -8.49 -7.85
C GLN A 166 6.80 -9.39 -7.26
N ALA A 167 7.13 -10.44 -8.00
CA ALA A 167 8.14 -11.41 -7.59
C ALA A 167 9.58 -10.97 -7.91
N SER A 168 9.75 -10.00 -8.80
CA SER A 168 11.06 -9.53 -9.21
C SER A 168 11.03 -8.05 -9.64
N ILE A 169 12.21 -7.44 -9.67
CA ILE A 169 12.40 -6.07 -10.14
C ILE A 169 11.98 -5.95 -11.62
N PHE A 170 12.27 -6.97 -12.43
CA PHE A 170 11.88 -6.97 -13.85
C PHE A 170 10.36 -6.96 -14.01
N ASN A 171 9.63 -7.74 -13.20
CA ASN A 171 8.16 -7.72 -13.22
C ASN A 171 7.62 -6.35 -12.80
N MET A 172 8.24 -5.73 -11.82
CA MET A 172 7.88 -4.37 -11.40
C MET A 172 8.13 -3.35 -12.52
N CYS A 173 9.30 -3.38 -13.16
CA CYS A 173 9.60 -2.50 -14.30
C CYS A 173 8.63 -2.72 -15.47
N HIS A 174 8.27 -3.98 -15.75
CA HIS A 174 7.28 -4.31 -16.78
C HIS A 174 5.91 -3.72 -16.43
N SER A 175 5.48 -3.82 -15.19
CA SER A 175 4.22 -3.23 -14.72
C SER A 175 4.24 -1.70 -14.86
N VAL A 176 5.33 -1.05 -14.46
CA VAL A 176 5.51 0.41 -14.64
C VAL A 176 5.49 0.78 -16.12
N ALA A 177 6.17 0.01 -16.99
CA ALA A 177 6.18 0.24 -18.43
C ALA A 177 4.79 0.12 -19.06
N SER A 178 3.93 -0.73 -18.49
CA SER A 178 2.53 -0.89 -18.89
C SER A 178 1.61 0.17 -18.25
N CYS A 179 2.16 1.26 -17.71
CA CYS A 179 1.40 2.32 -17.03
C CYS A 179 0.55 1.85 -15.84
N ASN A 180 0.95 0.73 -15.21
CA ASN A 180 0.35 0.25 -13.98
C ASN A 180 1.16 0.76 -12.79
N PRO A 181 0.59 1.60 -11.91
CA PRO A 181 1.29 2.08 -10.73
C PRO A 181 1.61 0.92 -9.79
N VAL A 182 2.75 1.02 -9.12
CA VAL A 182 3.19 -0.02 -8.18
C VAL A 182 3.21 0.55 -6.77
N ILE A 183 2.43 -0.05 -5.87
CA ILE A 183 2.55 0.21 -4.43
C ILE A 183 3.75 -0.60 -3.93
N ALA A 184 4.68 0.04 -3.25
CA ALA A 184 5.82 -0.61 -2.63
C ALA A 184 5.88 -0.31 -1.13
N LEU A 185 6.21 -1.33 -0.33
CA LEU A 185 6.53 -1.16 1.08
C LEU A 185 8.03 -0.99 1.24
N VAL A 186 8.41 0.09 1.89
CA VAL A 186 9.80 0.46 2.16
C VAL A 186 10.00 0.71 3.65
N PRO A 187 11.20 0.50 4.21
CA PRO A 187 11.47 0.83 5.62
C PRO A 187 11.30 2.33 5.86
N THR A 188 10.58 2.69 6.91
CA THR A 188 10.44 4.09 7.37
C THR A 188 11.80 4.69 7.69
N SER A 189 12.74 3.88 8.22
CA SER A 189 14.12 4.29 8.50
C SER A 189 14.86 4.78 7.25
N TRP A 190 14.66 4.13 6.11
CA TRP A 190 15.26 4.56 4.85
C TRP A 190 14.61 5.84 4.35
N LEU A 191 13.28 5.91 4.37
CA LEU A 191 12.54 7.03 3.82
C LEU A 191 12.82 8.35 4.55
N HIS A 192 12.97 8.28 5.88
CA HIS A 192 13.19 9.45 6.73
C HIS A 192 14.64 9.61 7.24
N GLY A 193 15.54 8.73 6.83
CA GLY A 193 16.94 8.78 7.26
C GLY A 193 17.16 8.52 8.76
N ASN A 194 16.16 7.95 9.46
CA ASN A 194 16.22 7.67 10.89
C ASN A 194 16.24 6.16 11.16
N PRO A 195 17.39 5.58 11.56
CA PRO A 195 17.55 4.14 11.75
C PRO A 195 16.71 3.57 12.91
N LEU A 196 16.19 4.40 13.80
CA LEU A 196 15.37 3.97 14.93
C LEU A 196 13.93 3.68 14.54
N LEU A 197 13.49 4.06 13.33
CA LEU A 197 12.15 3.80 12.83
C LEU A 197 12.06 2.39 12.24
N LEU A 198 11.42 1.47 12.95
CA LEU A 198 11.35 0.04 12.59
C LEU A 198 10.11 -0.34 11.76
N SER A 199 9.24 0.61 11.45
CA SER A 199 8.03 0.37 10.63
C SER A 199 8.33 0.39 9.13
N ASN A 200 7.32 0.02 8.34
CA ASN A 200 7.33 0.18 6.89
C ASN A 200 6.25 1.18 6.47
N GLU A 201 6.53 1.88 5.39
CA GLU A 201 5.60 2.81 4.74
C GLU A 201 5.28 2.35 3.33
N ALA A 202 4.05 2.66 2.89
CA ALA A 202 3.64 2.47 1.51
C ALA A 202 4.01 3.71 0.69
N ILE A 203 4.66 3.49 -0.44
CA ILE A 203 4.92 4.49 -1.47
C ILE A 203 4.34 4.02 -2.79
N LEU A 204 4.16 4.93 -3.74
CA LEU A 204 3.78 4.60 -5.11
C LEU A 204 4.93 4.88 -6.07
N VAL A 205 5.20 3.92 -6.95
CA VAL A 205 6.15 4.08 -8.05
C VAL A 205 5.34 4.26 -9.33
N TRP A 206 5.49 5.41 -9.98
CA TRP A 206 4.74 5.83 -11.14
C TRP A 206 5.50 5.68 -12.45
N ALA A 207 6.79 6.00 -12.42
CA ALA A 207 7.65 5.98 -13.59
C ALA A 207 9.11 5.76 -13.21
N ILE A 208 9.91 5.35 -14.18
CA ILE A 208 11.36 5.29 -14.11
C ILE A 208 11.91 6.08 -15.29
N LYS A 209 12.73 7.10 -15.03
CA LYS A 209 13.32 7.97 -16.05
C LYS A 209 14.79 8.27 -15.73
N ASN A 210 15.67 7.94 -16.66
CA ASN A 210 17.10 8.28 -16.57
C ASN A 210 17.76 7.82 -15.26
N GLY A 211 17.46 6.59 -14.80
CA GLY A 211 18.01 6.01 -13.58
C GLY A 211 17.33 6.45 -12.29
N GLU A 212 16.29 7.29 -12.38
CA GLU A 212 15.49 7.72 -11.23
C GLU A 212 14.06 7.18 -11.30
N ALA A 213 13.53 6.76 -10.17
CA ALA A 213 12.12 6.44 -9.99
C ALA A 213 11.37 7.69 -9.55
N ILE A 214 10.23 7.96 -10.18
CA ILE A 214 9.29 9.00 -9.77
C ILE A 214 8.30 8.34 -8.82
N ILE A 215 8.28 8.81 -7.58
CA ILE A 215 7.48 8.23 -6.52
C ILE A 215 6.57 9.27 -5.85
N SER A 216 5.46 8.79 -5.31
CA SER A 216 4.68 9.50 -4.29
C SER A 216 4.93 8.85 -2.95
N THR A 217 5.38 9.63 -1.99
CA THR A 217 5.36 9.22 -0.59
C THR A 217 4.07 9.71 0.07
N THR A 218 3.70 9.12 1.19
CA THR A 218 2.51 9.54 1.95
C THR A 218 2.85 10.57 3.03
N THR A 219 4.05 11.13 2.97
CA THR A 219 4.57 12.14 3.91
C THR A 219 4.98 13.44 3.23
N SER A 220 4.82 13.52 1.89
CA SER A 220 5.11 14.69 1.06
C SER A 220 3.89 15.10 0.25
N ASP A 221 3.79 16.38 -0.08
CA ASP A 221 2.75 16.94 -0.96
C ASP A 221 3.19 16.96 -2.43
N THR A 222 4.43 16.57 -2.72
CA THR A 222 5.02 16.58 -4.05
C THR A 222 5.59 15.22 -4.45
N LEU A 223 5.73 15.02 -5.76
CA LEU A 223 6.45 13.87 -6.29
C LEU A 223 7.94 13.96 -5.92
N GLU A 224 8.51 12.82 -5.60
CA GLU A 224 9.92 12.69 -5.28
C GLU A 224 10.65 11.87 -6.35
N ARG A 225 11.95 12.09 -6.48
CA ARG A 225 12.83 11.35 -7.37
C ARG A 225 13.91 10.66 -6.56
N VAL A 226 14.02 9.35 -6.73
CA VAL A 226 14.99 8.53 -6.01
C VAL A 226 15.75 7.64 -7.00
N LYS A 227 17.04 7.41 -6.75
CA LYS A 227 17.82 6.47 -7.57
C LYS A 227 17.16 5.10 -7.56
N VAL A 228 16.97 4.53 -8.76
CA VAL A 228 16.31 3.23 -8.94
C VAL A 228 17.03 2.13 -8.15
N SER A 229 18.35 2.09 -8.18
CA SER A 229 19.14 1.11 -7.45
C SER A 229 18.95 1.20 -5.93
N THR A 230 18.85 2.42 -5.40
CA THR A 230 18.58 2.65 -3.98
C THR A 230 17.17 2.23 -3.61
N LEU A 231 16.19 2.58 -4.44
CA LEU A 231 14.80 2.18 -4.22
C LEU A 231 14.67 0.65 -4.16
N PHE A 232 15.20 -0.06 -5.17
CA PHE A 232 15.05 -1.51 -5.25
C PHE A 232 15.69 -2.26 -4.09
N LYS A 233 16.81 -1.77 -3.55
CA LYS A 233 17.47 -2.33 -2.36
C LYS A 233 16.60 -2.19 -1.10
N ASN A 234 15.70 -1.22 -1.07
CA ASN A 234 14.87 -0.92 0.09
C ASN A 234 13.43 -1.46 -0.01
N ILE A 235 12.98 -1.92 -1.18
CA ILE A 235 11.66 -2.52 -1.32
C ILE A 235 11.61 -3.84 -0.55
N LYS A 236 10.62 -3.96 0.34
CA LYS A 236 10.32 -5.19 1.06
C LYS A 236 9.27 -6.03 0.33
N ARG A 237 8.28 -5.37 -0.27
CA ARG A 237 7.21 -5.97 -1.08
C ARG A 237 6.65 -4.93 -2.04
N SER A 238 6.08 -5.40 -3.14
CA SER A 238 5.42 -4.52 -4.08
C SER A 238 4.24 -5.18 -4.78
N TRP A 239 3.24 -4.37 -5.14
CA TRP A 239 2.01 -4.77 -5.83
C TRP A 239 1.80 -3.85 -7.03
N ALA A 240 1.70 -4.42 -8.21
CA ALA A 240 1.24 -3.68 -9.38
C ALA A 240 -0.29 -3.58 -9.35
N CYS A 241 -0.82 -2.40 -9.55
CA CYS A 241 -2.25 -2.15 -9.67
C CYS A 241 -2.61 -2.15 -11.16
N GLN A 242 -3.35 -3.15 -11.60
CA GLN A 242 -3.72 -3.32 -13.02
C GLN A 242 -4.86 -2.38 -13.35
N ILE A 243 -4.53 -1.25 -13.97
CA ILE A 243 -5.47 -0.16 -14.26
C ILE A 243 -6.07 -0.31 -15.67
N GLN A 244 -5.37 -1.01 -16.55
CA GLN A 244 -5.75 -1.23 -17.95
C GLN A 244 -6.03 -2.70 -18.24
#